data_c748a3c3a72770b1e12b1590d8d24fe9
#
_entry.id   c748a3c3a72770b1e12b1590d8d24fe9
#
_cell.length_a   1.000
_cell.length_b   1.000
_cell.length_c   1.000
_cell.angle_alpha   90.00
_cell.angle_beta   90.00
_cell.angle_gamma   90.00
#
_symmetry.space_group_name_H-M   'P 1'
#
loop_
_entity.id
_entity.type
_entity.pdbx_description
1 polymer ?
#
loop_
_entity_poly.entity_id
_entity_poly.type
_entity_poly.pdbx_seq_one_letter_code
_entity_poly.pdbx_strand_id
1 'polypeptide(L)'
;MKITLISDTHAKHNQLVTPNTIRSSTRPVDLPGGDLLIHAGDFMTSGYSPTEMCEFMDWFESIRGYDTKVFIAGNHDRIMQTDSEYARGVLTGYKTIDYLQDEQLTMYFDGPNGDFPEDNVRIYGSPWQPEFYNWAFNLPRKGPGLAAKWEAIPDNTDILITHGPAYGYVDDVEGRRGIHLGCELLAERIEAFRPKIHVCGHIHTGHGYYFNGHTHFFNASILDERYIYSQAPFNFEWDKSTNEIKWL
;
A
#
# COMPACT_ATOMS: atom_id res chain seq x y z
N MET A 1 -14.75 3.14 9.28
CA MET A 1 -13.34 2.70 9.46
C MET A 1 -12.41 3.84 9.11
N LYS A 2 -11.46 4.18 10.00
CA LYS A 2 -10.44 5.22 9.76
C LYS A 2 -9.21 4.59 9.13
N ILE A 3 -8.82 5.07 7.97
CA ILE A 3 -7.71 4.52 7.18
C ILE A 3 -6.68 5.59 6.91
N THR A 4 -5.40 5.21 7.05
CA THR A 4 -4.26 6.01 6.61
C THR A 4 -3.48 5.24 5.54
N LEU A 5 -3.15 5.91 4.43
CA LEU A 5 -2.40 5.33 3.31
C LEU A 5 -1.10 6.08 3.10
N ILE A 6 0.00 5.34 2.96
CA ILE A 6 1.33 5.82 2.58
C ILE A 6 2.01 4.83 1.64
N SER A 7 2.99 5.30 0.88
CA SER A 7 3.86 4.49 0.02
C SER A 7 5.16 5.23 -0.27
N ASP A 8 6.16 4.51 -0.80
CA ASP A 8 7.39 5.07 -1.37
C ASP A 8 8.15 5.96 -0.37
N THR A 9 8.37 5.42 0.82
CA THR A 9 9.10 6.14 1.88
C THR A 9 10.61 6.12 1.72
N HIS A 10 11.18 5.18 0.96
CA HIS A 10 12.60 5.07 0.60
C HIS A 10 13.55 5.42 1.76
N ALA A 11 13.41 4.69 2.89
CA ALA A 11 14.16 4.89 4.13
C ALA A 11 14.01 6.29 4.78
N LYS A 12 13.01 7.09 4.35
CA LYS A 12 12.71 8.42 4.93
C LYS A 12 11.45 8.44 5.79
N HIS A 13 10.92 7.27 6.12
CA HIS A 13 9.72 7.09 6.93
C HIS A 13 9.80 7.81 8.29
N ASN A 14 10.99 7.99 8.86
CA ASN A 14 11.22 8.74 10.11
C ASN A 14 10.94 10.25 10.00
N GLN A 15 10.73 10.79 8.79
CA GLN A 15 10.33 12.19 8.59
C GLN A 15 8.82 12.40 8.80
N LEU A 16 8.03 11.32 8.83
CA LEU A 16 6.60 11.38 9.11
C LEU A 16 6.35 11.71 10.60
N VAL A 17 5.43 12.64 10.84
CA VAL A 17 5.00 12.99 12.20
C VAL A 17 3.97 11.98 12.67
N THR A 18 4.32 11.23 13.70
CA THR A 18 3.47 10.23 14.35
C THR A 18 3.02 10.72 15.73
N PRO A 19 2.03 10.09 16.36
CA PRO A 19 1.68 10.40 17.75
C PRO A 19 2.88 10.31 18.73
N ASN A 20 3.87 9.47 18.39
CA ASN A 20 5.07 9.31 19.20
C ASN A 20 6.04 10.49 19.07
N THR A 21 5.97 11.28 17.99
CA THR A 21 6.89 12.38 17.66
C THR A 21 6.31 13.77 17.91
N ILE A 22 5.03 13.88 18.29
CA ILE A 22 4.30 15.14 18.51
C ILE A 22 5.04 16.14 19.42
N ARG A 23 5.83 15.67 20.39
CA ARG A 23 6.48 16.54 21.38
C ARG A 23 7.54 17.50 20.79
N SER A 24 7.96 17.28 19.56
CA SER A 24 9.03 18.06 18.92
C SER A 24 8.62 18.73 17.60
N SER A 25 7.42 18.47 17.09
CA SER A 25 6.97 18.96 15.78
C SER A 25 5.92 20.06 15.90
N THR A 26 6.07 21.11 15.10
CA THR A 26 5.02 22.14 14.87
C THR A 26 4.13 21.79 13.68
N ARG A 27 4.44 20.71 12.95
CA ARG A 27 3.63 20.23 11.81
C ARG A 27 2.43 19.44 12.32
N PRO A 28 1.35 19.37 11.51
CA PRO A 28 0.25 18.42 11.74
C PRO A 28 0.76 16.98 11.84
N VAL A 29 -0.02 16.13 12.48
CA VAL A 29 0.29 14.69 12.57
C VAL A 29 0.00 14.05 11.22
N ASP A 30 1.01 13.46 10.59
CA ASP A 30 0.88 12.77 9.30
C ASP A 30 0.14 11.44 9.45
N LEU A 31 0.40 10.74 10.58
CA LEU A 31 -0.18 9.42 10.89
C LEU A 31 -1.01 9.52 12.18
N PRO A 32 -2.26 10.01 12.11
CA PRO A 32 -3.02 10.42 13.29
C PRO A 32 -3.53 9.24 14.15
N GLY A 33 -3.46 8.02 13.66
CA GLY A 33 -4.09 6.84 14.22
C GLY A 33 -5.44 6.55 13.56
N GLY A 34 -5.95 5.36 13.80
CA GLY A 34 -7.19 4.86 13.21
C GLY A 34 -7.27 3.34 13.28
N ASP A 35 -8.12 2.75 12.47
CA ASP A 35 -8.30 1.30 12.44
C ASP A 35 -7.24 0.62 11.58
N LEU A 36 -6.80 1.26 10.47
CA LEU A 36 -5.91 0.66 9.50
C LEU A 36 -4.85 1.64 8.99
N LEU A 37 -3.59 1.22 9.01
CA LEU A 37 -2.47 1.87 8.33
C LEU A 37 -1.94 0.96 7.23
N ILE A 38 -1.87 1.47 6.00
CA ILE A 38 -1.33 0.74 4.83
C ILE A 38 -0.07 1.43 4.33
N HIS A 39 1.00 0.62 4.06
CA HIS A 39 2.16 1.03 3.30
C HIS A 39 2.26 0.21 2.01
N ALA A 40 2.14 0.87 0.86
CA ALA A 40 2.03 0.19 -0.45
C ALA A 40 3.39 -0.06 -1.15
N GLY A 41 4.45 -0.29 -0.39
CA GLY A 41 5.77 -0.71 -0.91
C GLY A 41 6.78 0.43 -1.07
N ASP A 42 8.00 0.06 -1.48
CA ASP A 42 9.18 0.93 -1.60
C ASP A 42 9.53 1.63 -0.29
N PHE A 43 9.67 0.82 0.76
CA PHE A 43 10.14 1.31 2.06
C PHE A 43 11.67 1.40 2.16
N MET A 44 12.41 0.70 1.28
CA MET A 44 13.88 0.73 1.21
C MET A 44 14.38 1.61 0.06
N THR A 45 15.67 1.99 0.11
CA THR A 45 16.31 2.78 -0.94
C THR A 45 16.78 1.92 -2.12
N SER A 46 17.64 0.94 -1.85
CA SER A 46 18.19 0.02 -2.88
C SER A 46 17.78 -1.43 -2.67
N GLY A 47 17.26 -1.75 -1.50
CA GLY A 47 16.63 -3.02 -1.16
C GLY A 47 17.56 -4.19 -0.84
N TYR A 48 18.85 -3.95 -0.67
CA TYR A 48 19.82 -5.01 -0.34
C TYR A 48 20.20 -5.08 1.13
N SER A 49 19.91 -4.05 1.92
CA SER A 49 20.38 -3.92 3.29
C SER A 49 19.40 -4.56 4.29
N PRO A 50 19.77 -5.66 4.97
CA PRO A 50 18.97 -6.18 6.07
C PRO A 50 18.73 -5.16 7.19
N THR A 51 19.69 -4.27 7.42
CA THR A 51 19.57 -3.20 8.42
C THR A 51 18.47 -2.21 8.05
N GLU A 52 18.46 -1.73 6.78
CA GLU A 52 17.43 -0.80 6.29
C GLU A 52 16.03 -1.43 6.36
N MET A 53 15.91 -2.74 6.04
CA MET A 53 14.68 -3.49 6.19
C MET A 53 14.21 -3.53 7.66
N CYS A 54 15.11 -3.88 8.59
CA CYS A 54 14.77 -3.91 10.01
C CYS A 54 14.41 -2.52 10.56
N GLU A 55 15.12 -1.46 10.16
CA GLU A 55 14.83 -0.08 10.56
C GLU A 55 13.41 0.34 10.15
N PHE A 56 12.96 -0.05 8.95
CA PHE A 56 11.57 0.17 8.55
C PHE A 56 10.59 -0.62 9.41
N MET A 57 10.84 -1.91 9.62
CA MET A 57 9.94 -2.77 10.40
C MET A 57 9.84 -2.30 11.86
N ASP A 58 10.98 -1.92 12.48
CA ASP A 58 11.02 -1.36 13.83
C ASP A 58 10.23 -0.04 13.91
N TRP A 59 10.40 0.84 12.93
CA TRP A 59 9.63 2.07 12.86
C TRP A 59 8.14 1.79 12.69
N PHE A 60 7.77 0.93 11.73
CA PHE A 60 6.37 0.65 11.40
C PHE A 60 5.66 -0.04 12.59
N GLU A 61 6.33 -0.98 13.26
CA GLU A 61 5.81 -1.59 14.47
C GLU A 61 5.66 -0.58 15.62
N SER A 62 6.59 0.37 15.73
CA SER A 62 6.58 1.39 16.81
C SER A 62 5.42 2.38 16.71
N ILE A 63 4.79 2.54 15.53
CA ILE A 63 3.67 3.46 15.34
C ILE A 63 2.48 2.98 16.16
N ARG A 64 1.96 3.87 17.02
CA ARG A 64 0.86 3.61 17.91
C ARG A 64 -0.44 4.22 17.39
N GLY A 65 -1.56 3.70 17.89
CA GLY A 65 -2.88 4.23 17.61
C GLY A 65 -3.55 3.68 16.36
N TYR A 66 -3.00 2.61 15.77
CA TYR A 66 -3.66 1.81 14.73
C TYR A 66 -3.91 0.40 15.24
N ASP A 67 -5.09 -0.14 14.94
CA ASP A 67 -5.46 -1.51 15.30
C ASP A 67 -4.75 -2.52 14.41
N THR A 68 -4.66 -2.22 13.12
CA THR A 68 -3.99 -3.05 12.11
C THR A 68 -3.01 -2.22 11.28
N LYS A 69 -1.82 -2.76 11.06
CA LYS A 69 -0.79 -2.16 10.20
C LYS A 69 -0.33 -3.16 9.16
N VAL A 70 -0.59 -2.86 7.89
CA VAL A 70 -0.33 -3.75 6.75
C VAL A 70 0.66 -3.11 5.81
N PHE A 71 1.58 -3.91 5.28
CA PHE A 71 2.47 -3.45 4.22
C PHE A 71 2.73 -4.52 3.17
N ILE A 72 3.11 -4.07 1.99
CA ILE A 72 3.65 -4.90 0.92
C ILE A 72 5.07 -4.43 0.60
N ALA A 73 5.83 -5.22 -0.15
CA ALA A 73 7.07 -4.77 -0.76
C ALA A 73 6.80 -4.01 -2.05
N GLY A 74 7.77 -3.19 -2.48
CA GLY A 74 7.84 -2.60 -3.80
C GLY A 74 9.10 -3.04 -4.56
N ASN A 75 9.37 -2.41 -5.70
CA ASN A 75 10.51 -2.80 -6.52
C ASN A 75 11.87 -2.44 -5.89
N HIS A 76 11.92 -1.45 -5.03
CA HIS A 76 13.12 -1.12 -4.25
C HIS A 76 13.37 -2.07 -3.07
N ASP A 77 12.45 -2.93 -2.70
CA ASP A 77 12.55 -3.83 -1.54
C ASP A 77 13.10 -5.21 -1.95
N ARG A 78 14.28 -5.23 -2.59
CA ARG A 78 14.83 -6.41 -3.27
C ARG A 78 15.00 -7.63 -2.38
N ILE A 79 15.43 -7.45 -1.14
CA ILE A 79 15.66 -8.52 -0.18
C ILE A 79 14.37 -9.31 0.10
N MET A 80 13.21 -8.63 0.01
CA MET A 80 11.91 -9.26 0.20
C MET A 80 11.61 -10.32 -0.88
N GLN A 81 12.21 -10.18 -2.07
CA GLN A 81 12.10 -11.15 -3.15
C GLN A 81 13.31 -12.09 -3.21
N THR A 82 14.54 -11.54 -3.18
CA THR A 82 15.78 -12.31 -3.44
C THR A 82 16.19 -13.19 -2.28
N ASP A 83 15.80 -12.84 -1.05
CA ASP A 83 16.03 -13.61 0.16
C ASP A 83 14.75 -13.64 1.03
N SER A 84 13.67 -14.09 0.41
CA SER A 84 12.33 -14.05 1.03
C SER A 84 12.23 -14.92 2.29
N GLU A 85 12.99 -16.01 2.36
CA GLU A 85 13.02 -16.88 3.55
C GLU A 85 13.63 -16.12 4.74
N TYR A 86 14.75 -15.44 4.54
CA TYR A 86 15.37 -14.60 5.56
C TYR A 86 14.42 -13.45 5.99
N ALA A 87 13.85 -12.72 5.03
CA ALA A 87 12.95 -11.60 5.32
C ALA A 87 11.71 -12.06 6.12
N ARG A 88 11.09 -13.18 5.73
CA ARG A 88 9.97 -13.77 6.48
C ARG A 88 10.40 -14.27 7.85
N GLY A 89 11.61 -14.83 7.98
CA GLY A 89 12.18 -15.23 9.26
C GLY A 89 12.31 -14.04 10.22
N VAL A 90 12.80 -12.90 9.74
CA VAL A 90 12.88 -11.65 10.53
C VAL A 90 11.49 -11.17 10.93
N LEU A 91 10.52 -11.20 10.02
CA LEU A 91 9.14 -10.77 10.29
C LEU A 91 8.47 -11.53 11.44
N THR A 92 8.85 -12.78 11.71
CA THR A 92 8.30 -13.53 12.85
C THR A 92 8.56 -12.88 14.21
N GLY A 93 9.54 -11.98 14.29
CA GLY A 93 9.87 -11.21 15.48
C GLY A 93 8.87 -10.08 15.78
N TYR A 94 8.16 -9.58 14.76
CA TYR A 94 7.19 -8.50 14.85
C TYR A 94 5.79 -9.03 15.13
N LYS A 95 4.97 -8.30 15.87
CA LYS A 95 3.66 -8.80 16.36
C LYS A 95 2.48 -7.94 15.94
N THR A 96 2.74 -6.73 15.50
CA THR A 96 1.69 -5.73 15.24
C THR A 96 1.72 -5.21 13.81
N ILE A 97 2.49 -5.86 12.93
CA ILE A 97 2.58 -5.53 11.51
C ILE A 97 2.38 -6.77 10.66
N ASP A 98 1.62 -6.66 9.59
CA ASP A 98 1.31 -7.74 8.66
C ASP A 98 1.93 -7.44 7.29
N TYR A 99 2.79 -8.35 6.80
CA TYR A 99 3.35 -8.32 5.46
C TYR A 99 2.52 -9.19 4.53
N LEU A 100 2.07 -8.64 3.40
CA LEU A 100 1.32 -9.38 2.39
C LEU A 100 2.12 -9.50 1.08
N GLN A 101 2.22 -10.73 0.58
CA GLN A 101 2.80 -11.04 -0.73
C GLN A 101 1.99 -12.15 -1.39
N ASP A 102 1.05 -11.78 -2.23
CA ASP A 102 0.04 -12.65 -2.83
C ASP A 102 -0.82 -13.35 -1.75
N GLU A 103 -1.13 -12.60 -0.71
CA GLU A 103 -1.81 -13.07 0.50
C GLU A 103 -2.99 -12.19 0.85
N GLN A 104 -4.01 -12.78 1.49
CA GLN A 104 -5.18 -12.07 2.00
C GLN A 104 -5.18 -12.06 3.52
N LEU A 105 -5.37 -10.87 4.10
CA LEU A 105 -5.68 -10.65 5.50
C LEU A 105 -7.17 -10.34 5.66
N THR A 106 -7.79 -10.86 6.72
CA THR A 106 -9.15 -10.48 7.10
C THR A 106 -9.14 -9.75 8.44
N MET A 107 -9.60 -8.51 8.44
CA MET A 107 -9.85 -7.75 9.66
C MET A 107 -11.26 -8.06 10.14
N TYR A 108 -11.36 -8.43 11.41
CA TYR A 108 -12.63 -8.70 12.09
C TYR A 108 -12.99 -7.50 12.94
N PHE A 109 -14.22 -7.02 12.83
CA PHE A 109 -14.75 -5.98 13.68
C PHE A 109 -15.75 -6.61 14.64
N ASP A 110 -15.54 -6.40 15.93
CA ASP A 110 -16.54 -6.74 16.94
C ASP A 110 -17.70 -5.76 16.80
N GLY A 111 -18.77 -6.18 16.13
CA GLY A 111 -20.04 -5.47 16.16
C GLY A 111 -20.57 -5.38 17.61
N PRO A 112 -21.48 -4.45 17.94
CA PRO A 112 -21.99 -4.27 19.28
C PRO A 112 -22.62 -5.52 19.90
N ASN A 113 -22.82 -6.60 19.13
CA ASN A 113 -23.35 -7.88 19.57
C ASN A 113 -22.42 -9.08 19.27
N GLY A 114 -21.17 -8.86 18.81
CA GLY A 114 -20.17 -9.92 18.64
C GLY A 114 -20.40 -10.92 17.49
N ASP A 115 -21.40 -10.73 16.63
CA ASP A 115 -21.92 -11.78 15.73
C ASP A 115 -22.04 -11.37 14.26
N PHE A 116 -21.18 -10.51 13.67
CA PHE A 116 -21.33 -10.15 12.26
C PHE A 116 -20.11 -10.50 11.38
N PRO A 117 -20.09 -11.70 10.74
CA PRO A 117 -19.13 -12.05 9.70
C PRO A 117 -19.19 -11.11 8.47
N GLU A 118 -20.28 -10.35 8.31
CA GLU A 118 -20.51 -9.49 7.14
C GLU A 118 -19.74 -8.15 7.20
N ASP A 119 -19.31 -7.73 8.38
CA ASP A 119 -18.55 -6.48 8.58
C ASP A 119 -17.04 -6.65 8.44
N ASN A 120 -16.56 -7.86 8.17
CA ASN A 120 -15.14 -8.13 7.97
C ASN A 120 -14.60 -7.41 6.73
N VAL A 121 -13.38 -6.87 6.82
CA VAL A 121 -12.67 -6.26 5.70
C VAL A 121 -11.56 -7.19 5.23
N ARG A 122 -11.61 -7.57 3.95
CA ARG A 122 -10.63 -8.43 3.30
C ARG A 122 -9.64 -7.60 2.52
N ILE A 123 -8.38 -7.69 2.89
CA ILE A 123 -7.27 -6.94 2.30
C ILE A 123 -6.37 -7.93 1.57
N TYR A 124 -6.14 -7.73 0.29
CA TYR A 124 -5.18 -8.52 -0.48
C TYR A 124 -3.99 -7.66 -0.88
N GLY A 125 -2.78 -8.17 -0.66
CA GLY A 125 -1.53 -7.48 -0.99
C GLY A 125 -0.68 -8.24 -1.99
N SER A 126 -0.16 -7.54 -3.01
CA SER A 126 0.72 -8.10 -4.03
C SER A 126 1.76 -7.08 -4.50
N PRO A 127 3.07 -7.40 -4.41
CA PRO A 127 4.14 -6.47 -4.79
C PRO A 127 4.44 -6.45 -6.29
N TRP A 128 3.90 -7.40 -7.07
CA TRP A 128 4.24 -7.58 -8.48
C TRP A 128 3.82 -6.40 -9.34
N GLN A 129 4.61 -6.16 -10.40
CA GLN A 129 4.38 -5.08 -11.34
C GLN A 129 4.93 -5.40 -12.74
N PRO A 130 4.52 -4.67 -13.80
CA PRO A 130 5.19 -4.69 -15.08
C PRO A 130 6.68 -4.35 -14.95
N GLU A 131 7.53 -4.99 -15.74
CA GLU A 131 8.97 -4.76 -15.73
C GLU A 131 9.32 -3.27 -15.82
N PHE A 132 10.10 -2.82 -14.83
CA PHE A 132 10.71 -1.50 -14.77
C PHE A 132 12.19 -1.68 -14.42
N TYR A 133 13.08 -1.51 -15.39
CA TYR A 133 14.50 -1.82 -15.25
C TYR A 133 14.75 -3.21 -14.63
N ASN A 134 15.92 -3.41 -14.01
CA ASN A 134 16.26 -4.65 -13.29
C ASN A 134 15.99 -4.51 -11.78
N TRP A 135 14.78 -4.16 -11.40
CA TRP A 135 14.35 -4.06 -10.00
C TRP A 135 13.63 -5.34 -9.52
N ALA A 136 13.19 -5.35 -8.27
CA ALA A 136 12.46 -6.50 -7.72
C ALA A 136 11.00 -6.56 -8.22
N PHE A 137 10.37 -7.69 -8.03
CA PHE A 137 8.96 -7.99 -8.30
C PHE A 137 8.50 -7.67 -9.74
N ASN A 138 9.44 -7.67 -10.66
CA ASN A 138 9.20 -7.43 -12.09
C ASN A 138 8.71 -8.69 -12.80
N LEU A 139 7.68 -8.55 -13.61
CA LEU A 139 7.19 -9.56 -14.56
C LEU A 139 6.88 -8.91 -15.92
N PRO A 140 7.03 -9.63 -17.04
CA PRO A 140 6.70 -9.10 -18.36
C PRO A 140 5.29 -8.52 -18.40
N ARG A 141 5.16 -7.25 -18.85
CA ARG A 141 3.94 -6.44 -18.80
C ARG A 141 2.67 -7.16 -19.28
N LYS A 142 2.75 -7.93 -20.34
CA LYS A 142 1.65 -8.72 -20.92
C LYS A 142 1.94 -10.22 -20.86
N GLY A 143 2.81 -10.63 -19.94
CA GLY A 143 3.20 -12.02 -19.79
C GLY A 143 2.21 -12.83 -18.94
N PRO A 144 2.16 -14.17 -19.14
CA PRO A 144 1.29 -15.05 -18.39
C PRO A 144 1.59 -15.05 -16.88
N GLY A 145 2.84 -14.76 -16.48
CA GLY A 145 3.22 -14.70 -15.07
C GLY A 145 2.52 -13.56 -14.34
N LEU A 146 2.45 -12.36 -14.95
CA LEU A 146 1.75 -11.21 -14.36
C LEU A 146 0.23 -11.43 -14.39
N ALA A 147 -0.30 -11.98 -15.47
CA ALA A 147 -1.72 -12.35 -15.55
C ALA A 147 -2.13 -13.32 -14.42
N ALA A 148 -1.32 -14.37 -14.19
CA ALA A 148 -1.59 -15.33 -13.12
C ALA A 148 -1.57 -14.71 -11.73
N LYS A 149 -0.73 -13.66 -11.48
CA LYS A 149 -0.74 -12.91 -10.21
C LYS A 149 -2.05 -12.18 -10.00
N TRP A 150 -2.58 -11.57 -11.04
CA TRP A 150 -3.84 -10.85 -10.96
C TRP A 150 -5.05 -11.78 -10.89
N GLU A 151 -5.02 -12.91 -11.58
CA GLU A 151 -6.06 -13.94 -11.49
C GLU A 151 -6.15 -14.57 -10.09
N ALA A 152 -5.03 -14.63 -9.36
CA ALA A 152 -4.99 -15.15 -7.99
C ALA A 152 -5.65 -14.24 -6.95
N ILE A 153 -5.95 -12.98 -7.28
CA ILE A 153 -6.66 -12.06 -6.37
C ILE A 153 -8.07 -12.60 -6.12
N PRO A 154 -8.49 -12.86 -4.85
CA PRO A 154 -9.84 -13.32 -4.57
C PRO A 154 -10.91 -12.28 -4.94
N ASP A 155 -12.01 -12.72 -5.55
CA ASP A 155 -13.11 -11.83 -5.97
C ASP A 155 -13.80 -11.12 -4.80
N ASN A 156 -13.64 -11.63 -3.59
CA ASN A 156 -14.23 -11.06 -2.38
C ASN A 156 -13.29 -10.05 -1.67
N THR A 157 -12.21 -9.61 -2.33
CA THR A 157 -11.30 -8.61 -1.78
C THR A 157 -11.98 -7.25 -1.70
N ASP A 158 -12.00 -6.64 -0.52
CA ASP A 158 -12.53 -5.30 -0.29
C ASP A 158 -11.47 -4.22 -0.58
N ILE A 159 -10.23 -4.42 -0.09
CA ILE A 159 -9.10 -3.52 -0.28
C ILE A 159 -7.98 -4.28 -1.00
N LEU A 160 -7.60 -3.80 -2.17
CA LEU A 160 -6.46 -4.30 -2.93
C LEU A 160 -5.27 -3.37 -2.75
N ILE A 161 -4.11 -3.93 -2.40
CA ILE A 161 -2.84 -3.22 -2.33
C ILE A 161 -1.92 -3.80 -3.39
N THR A 162 -1.47 -2.98 -4.34
CA THR A 162 -0.41 -3.34 -5.29
C THR A 162 0.67 -2.26 -5.27
N HIS A 163 1.94 -2.61 -5.56
CA HIS A 163 2.94 -1.56 -5.58
C HIS A 163 2.75 -0.64 -6.79
N GLY A 164 2.69 -1.17 -8.01
CA GLY A 164 2.39 -0.38 -9.21
C GLY A 164 0.90 -0.12 -9.41
N PRO A 165 0.53 1.04 -10.02
CA PRO A 165 -0.85 1.39 -10.29
C PRO A 165 -1.49 0.57 -11.42
N ALA A 166 -2.83 0.54 -11.45
CA ALA A 166 -3.59 0.09 -12.59
C ALA A 166 -3.57 1.13 -13.71
N TYR A 167 -3.55 0.69 -14.97
CA TYR A 167 -3.53 1.57 -16.13
C TYR A 167 -4.75 2.50 -16.18
N GLY A 168 -4.50 3.80 -16.34
CA GLY A 168 -5.53 4.82 -16.44
C GLY A 168 -6.04 5.34 -15.09
N TYR A 169 -5.50 4.85 -13.96
CA TYR A 169 -5.91 5.25 -12.62
C TYR A 169 -4.70 5.65 -11.78
N VAL A 170 -4.60 6.95 -11.46
CA VAL A 170 -3.54 7.55 -10.62
C VAL A 170 -2.12 7.15 -11.04
N ASP A 171 -1.91 7.00 -12.34
CA ASP A 171 -0.68 6.51 -12.99
C ASP A 171 -0.07 7.53 -13.96
N ASP A 172 -0.44 8.81 -13.84
CA ASP A 172 0.05 9.91 -14.68
C ASP A 172 1.53 10.20 -14.40
N VAL A 173 2.27 10.47 -15.47
CA VAL A 173 3.68 10.89 -15.40
C VAL A 173 3.77 12.40 -15.61
N GLU A 174 4.46 13.11 -14.71
CA GLU A 174 4.63 14.56 -14.78
C GLU A 174 5.20 15.01 -16.13
N GLY A 175 4.62 16.08 -16.66
CA GLY A 175 5.02 16.67 -17.96
C GLY A 175 4.63 15.86 -19.19
N ARG A 176 3.96 14.71 -19.01
CA ARG A 176 3.53 13.81 -20.09
C ARG A 176 2.03 13.53 -20.03
N ARG A 177 1.20 14.57 -20.12
CA ARG A 177 -0.26 14.42 -20.09
C ARG A 177 -0.76 13.34 -21.04
N GLY A 178 -1.54 12.39 -20.50
CA GLY A 178 -2.12 11.28 -21.27
C GLY A 178 -1.17 10.09 -21.50
N ILE A 179 0.00 10.07 -20.85
CA ILE A 179 0.84 8.86 -20.81
C ILE A 179 0.59 8.15 -19.49
N HIS A 180 -0.02 6.99 -19.61
CA HIS A 180 -0.31 6.07 -18.52
C HIS A 180 0.71 4.94 -18.51
N LEU A 181 1.33 4.69 -17.35
CA LEU A 181 2.34 3.64 -17.18
C LEU A 181 1.86 2.48 -16.30
N GLY A 182 0.68 2.57 -15.74
CA GLY A 182 0.05 1.51 -14.95
C GLY A 182 -0.10 0.19 -15.72
N CYS A 183 -0.47 -0.85 -15.02
CA CYS A 183 -0.62 -2.20 -15.56
C CYS A 183 -2.02 -2.39 -16.16
N GLU A 184 -2.10 -2.71 -17.47
CA GLU A 184 -3.35 -2.95 -18.19
C GLU A 184 -4.07 -4.20 -17.67
N LEU A 185 -3.33 -5.30 -17.42
CA LEU A 185 -3.92 -6.54 -16.89
C LEU A 185 -4.49 -6.35 -15.48
N LEU A 186 -3.85 -5.50 -14.66
CA LEU A 186 -4.37 -5.14 -13.34
C LEU A 186 -5.66 -4.33 -13.46
N ALA A 187 -5.70 -3.36 -14.39
CA ALA A 187 -6.89 -2.56 -14.63
C ALA A 187 -8.07 -3.45 -15.07
N GLU A 188 -7.85 -4.38 -16.02
CA GLU A 188 -8.86 -5.35 -16.47
C GLU A 188 -9.36 -6.21 -15.29
N ARG A 189 -8.46 -6.67 -14.42
CA ARG A 189 -8.82 -7.47 -13.24
C ARG A 189 -9.65 -6.67 -12.25
N ILE A 190 -9.23 -5.43 -11.93
CA ILE A 190 -9.96 -4.55 -11.01
C ILE A 190 -11.37 -4.25 -11.54
N GLU A 191 -11.52 -3.99 -12.83
CA GLU A 191 -12.85 -3.77 -13.44
C GLU A 191 -13.76 -5.00 -13.36
N ALA A 192 -13.18 -6.21 -13.35
CA ALA A 192 -13.92 -7.45 -13.26
C ALA A 192 -14.50 -7.71 -11.86
N PHE A 193 -13.67 -7.63 -10.78
CA PHE A 193 -14.11 -7.96 -9.41
C PHE A 193 -14.48 -6.75 -8.55
N ARG A 194 -14.05 -5.53 -8.96
CA ARG A 194 -14.45 -4.24 -8.37
C ARG A 194 -14.20 -4.13 -6.87
N PRO A 195 -12.96 -4.18 -6.41
CA PRO A 195 -12.66 -3.91 -5.01
C PRO A 195 -13.18 -2.52 -4.62
N LYS A 196 -13.49 -2.32 -3.36
CA LYS A 196 -13.93 -1.01 -2.88
C LYS A 196 -12.82 0.03 -2.92
N ILE A 197 -11.60 -0.40 -2.55
CA ILE A 197 -10.40 0.45 -2.49
C ILE A 197 -9.25 -0.26 -3.20
N HIS A 198 -8.52 0.47 -4.03
CA HIS A 198 -7.21 0.09 -4.57
C HIS A 198 -6.16 1.11 -4.14
N VAL A 199 -5.09 0.61 -3.50
CA VAL A 199 -3.98 1.42 -3.01
C VAL A 199 -2.71 1.02 -3.76
N CYS A 200 -1.98 1.99 -4.27
CA CYS A 200 -0.70 1.79 -4.94
C CYS A 200 0.30 2.92 -4.62
N GLY A 201 1.49 2.82 -5.22
CA GLY A 201 2.55 3.80 -5.19
C GLY A 201 3.33 3.81 -6.50
N HIS A 202 4.69 3.67 -6.43
CA HIS A 202 5.61 3.46 -7.53
C HIS A 202 5.78 4.66 -8.48
N ILE A 203 4.71 5.24 -8.99
CA ILE A 203 4.75 6.42 -9.85
C ILE A 203 4.55 7.64 -8.95
N HIS A 204 5.64 8.24 -8.47
CA HIS A 204 5.59 9.32 -7.48
C HIS A 204 4.76 10.51 -7.93
N THR A 205 4.84 10.86 -9.23
CA THR A 205 4.05 11.95 -9.83
C THR A 205 2.57 11.65 -9.95
N GLY A 206 2.19 10.39 -9.83
CA GLY A 206 0.81 9.93 -9.84
C GLY A 206 0.10 10.07 -8.49
N HIS A 207 0.81 10.57 -7.42
CA HIS A 207 0.15 10.77 -6.12
C HIS A 207 -1.20 11.45 -6.31
N GLY A 208 -2.27 10.80 -5.84
CA GLY A 208 -3.60 11.31 -6.07
C GLY A 208 -4.70 10.30 -5.73
N TYR A 209 -5.90 10.77 -5.92
CA TYR A 209 -7.13 10.03 -5.69
C TYR A 209 -8.07 10.12 -6.90
N TYR A 210 -8.70 8.99 -7.22
CA TYR A 210 -9.73 8.93 -8.25
C TYR A 210 -10.82 7.91 -7.86
N PHE A 211 -12.08 8.20 -8.15
CA PHE A 211 -13.21 7.28 -7.95
C PHE A 211 -13.91 7.03 -9.28
N ASN A 212 -14.00 5.77 -9.71
CA ASN A 212 -14.62 5.39 -11.00
C ASN A 212 -16.12 5.04 -10.90
N GLY A 213 -16.75 5.29 -9.73
CA GLY A 213 -18.12 4.89 -9.45
C GLY A 213 -18.25 3.56 -8.69
N HIS A 214 -17.17 2.79 -8.56
CA HIS A 214 -17.12 1.51 -7.85
C HIS A 214 -15.93 1.38 -6.93
N THR A 215 -14.74 1.73 -7.42
CA THR A 215 -13.46 1.60 -6.74
C THR A 215 -12.85 2.97 -6.48
N HIS A 216 -12.38 3.19 -5.27
CA HIS A 216 -11.54 4.32 -4.88
C HIS A 216 -10.08 3.98 -5.14
N PHE A 217 -9.43 4.69 -6.06
CA PHE A 217 -8.02 4.51 -6.39
C PHE A 217 -7.18 5.55 -5.68
N PHE A 218 -6.12 5.09 -5.02
CA PHE A 218 -5.15 5.93 -4.34
C PHE A 218 -3.74 5.57 -4.79
N ASN A 219 -3.00 6.55 -5.29
CA ASN A 219 -1.54 6.47 -5.33
C ASN A 219 -1.01 7.22 -4.12
N ALA A 220 -0.47 6.49 -3.16
CA ALA A 220 -0.10 6.98 -1.84
C ALA A 220 1.40 7.33 -1.70
N SER A 221 2.13 7.51 -2.82
CA SER A 221 3.54 7.91 -2.82
C SER A 221 3.74 9.25 -2.12
N ILE A 222 4.52 9.31 -1.05
CA ILE A 222 4.70 10.54 -0.27
C ILE A 222 5.91 11.37 -0.68
N LEU A 223 6.84 10.80 -1.46
CA LEU A 223 8.03 11.47 -1.96
C LEU A 223 7.84 11.89 -3.42
N ASP A 224 8.52 12.95 -3.84
CA ASP A 224 8.64 13.32 -5.24
C ASP A 224 9.72 12.49 -5.97
N GLU A 225 9.93 12.72 -7.27
CA GLU A 225 10.96 12.05 -8.09
C GLU A 225 12.41 12.32 -7.63
N ARG A 226 12.61 13.32 -6.77
CA ARG A 226 13.91 13.63 -6.14
C ARG A 226 14.03 12.99 -4.76
N TYR A 227 13.07 12.15 -4.41
CA TYR A 227 12.96 11.53 -3.09
C TYR A 227 12.86 12.56 -1.96
N ILE A 228 12.17 13.68 -2.20
CA ILE A 228 11.89 14.70 -1.18
C ILE A 228 10.43 14.52 -0.73
N TYR A 229 10.19 14.59 0.59
CA TYR A 229 8.84 14.57 1.14
C TYR A 229 8.04 15.76 0.63
N SER A 230 7.01 15.50 -0.17
CA SER A 230 6.24 16.50 -0.90
C SER A 230 4.73 16.31 -0.80
N GLN A 231 4.28 15.10 -0.48
CA GLN A 231 2.87 14.75 -0.45
C GLN A 231 2.45 14.28 0.95
N ALA A 232 1.25 14.67 1.37
CA ALA A 232 0.70 14.21 2.63
C ALA A 232 0.12 12.78 2.50
N PRO A 233 0.17 11.96 3.57
CA PRO A 233 -0.60 10.73 3.64
C PRO A 233 -2.10 10.98 3.41
N PHE A 234 -2.79 10.01 2.83
CA PHE A 234 -4.25 10.04 2.79
C PHE A 234 -4.82 9.59 4.13
N ASN A 235 -5.66 10.42 4.73
CA ASN A 235 -6.36 10.15 5.97
C ASN A 235 -7.87 10.32 5.75
N PHE A 236 -8.65 9.27 5.95
CA PHE A 236 -10.10 9.31 5.73
C PHE A 236 -10.87 8.29 6.57
N GLU A 237 -12.15 8.54 6.73
CA GLU A 237 -13.12 7.54 7.18
C GLU A 237 -13.78 6.90 5.96
N TRP A 238 -13.85 5.58 5.93
CA TRP A 238 -14.55 4.81 4.90
C TRP A 238 -15.70 4.02 5.51
N ASP A 239 -16.87 4.16 4.91
CA ASP A 239 -18.04 3.35 5.22
C ASP A 239 -18.13 2.22 4.17
N LYS A 240 -17.88 0.98 4.61
CA LYS A 240 -17.91 -0.19 3.73
C LYS A 240 -19.30 -0.42 3.13
N SER A 241 -20.37 -0.13 3.85
CA SER A 241 -21.75 -0.41 3.44
C SER A 241 -22.23 0.50 2.32
N THR A 242 -21.88 1.79 2.39
CA THR A 242 -22.23 2.80 1.38
C THR A 242 -21.12 3.02 0.35
N ASN A 243 -19.92 2.55 0.65
CA ASN A 243 -18.68 2.84 -0.07
C ASN A 243 -18.37 4.34 -0.12
N GLU A 244 -18.75 5.10 0.88
CA GLU A 244 -18.48 6.54 0.96
C GLU A 244 -17.19 6.80 1.72
N ILE A 245 -16.46 7.84 1.30
CA ILE A 245 -15.24 8.34 1.94
C ILE A 245 -15.50 9.74 2.48
N LYS A 246 -15.08 9.96 3.73
CA LYS A 246 -15.03 11.26 4.38
C LYS A 246 -13.58 11.59 4.73
N TRP A 247 -13.03 12.62 4.14
CA TRP A 247 -11.68 13.12 4.42
C TRP A 247 -11.53 13.64 5.85
N LEU A 248 -10.36 13.37 6.48
CA LEU A 248 -10.01 13.81 7.84
C LEU A 248 -9.01 14.96 7.84
#